data_c72c6a2d000e477b5b81b8e2a2105c38
#
_entry.id   c72c6a2d000e477b5b81b8e2a2105c38
#
_cell.length_a   1.000
_cell.length_b   1.000
_cell.length_c   1.000
_cell.angle_alpha   90.00
_cell.angle_beta   90.00
_cell.angle_gamma   90.00
#
_symmetry.space_group_name_H-M   'P 1'
#
loop_
_entity.id
_entity.type
_entity.pdbx_description
1 polymer ?
#
loop_
_entity_poly.entity_id
_entity_poly.type
_entity_poly.pdbx_seq_one_letter_code
_entity_poly.pdbx_strand_id
1 'polypeptide(L)'
;PPPQQPMDFTYPINDAIKQVDPLFDDDKFMAWTKEVFITLQNAWTERDWSKVRPFEKEELYRQHEIQLKQYINNGQINIIDRINVNQAYLHHYERTVEYEHLKVYMQVRMVDYIIDEKTKKVLKGDPDKDCFMQYILTFTRKTGVLTDLAKSNNSTVSCPHCGAPTQITSSGKCEYCGFIITTGEYDWVLLNIEAVKPGLHVDNTGVFIHPDAYAKTDADDAKNGGDRNDV
;
A
#
# COMPACT_ATOMS: atom_id res chain seq x y z
N PRO A 1 13.90 23.85 -10.68
CA PRO A 1 13.88 23.89 -9.23
C PRO A 1 14.09 22.49 -8.66
N PRO A 2 14.73 22.35 -7.50
CA PRO A 2 14.87 21.06 -6.84
C PRO A 2 13.47 20.47 -6.57
N PRO A 3 13.35 19.12 -6.44
CA PRO A 3 12.08 18.52 -6.07
C PRO A 3 11.62 19.04 -4.70
N GLN A 4 10.32 19.31 -4.58
CA GLN A 4 9.73 19.67 -3.31
C GLN A 4 9.85 18.47 -2.36
N GLN A 5 10.40 18.67 -1.17
CA GLN A 5 10.62 17.58 -0.22
C GLN A 5 9.34 17.29 0.56
N PRO A 6 8.85 16.04 0.57
CA PRO A 6 7.78 15.64 1.47
C PRO A 6 8.17 15.83 2.95
N MET A 7 7.27 16.37 3.76
CA MET A 7 7.53 16.61 5.19
C MET A 7 7.02 15.42 6.02
N ASP A 8 7.67 15.19 7.17
CA ASP A 8 7.26 14.20 8.16
C ASP A 8 6.09 14.73 9.01
N PHE A 9 4.95 14.08 8.88
CA PHE A 9 3.73 14.35 9.65
C PHE A 9 3.29 13.12 10.46
N THR A 10 4.21 12.22 10.79
CA THR A 10 3.90 10.97 11.49
C THR A 10 3.08 11.21 12.76
N TYR A 11 3.49 12.15 13.59
CA TYR A 11 2.81 12.42 14.86
C TYR A 11 1.35 12.89 14.67
N PRO A 12 1.06 13.98 13.94
CA PRO A 12 -0.33 14.43 13.76
C PRO A 12 -1.18 13.43 12.97
N ILE A 13 -0.61 12.67 12.04
CA ILE A 13 -1.34 11.64 11.29
C ILE A 13 -1.72 10.48 12.20
N ASN A 14 -0.77 9.97 12.99
CA ASN A 14 -1.02 8.89 13.95
C ASN A 14 -2.12 9.28 14.96
N ASP A 15 -2.07 10.51 15.46
CA ASP A 15 -3.08 11.04 16.37
C ASP A 15 -4.47 11.11 15.70
N ALA A 16 -4.54 11.63 14.48
CA ALA A 16 -5.79 11.72 13.73
C ALA A 16 -6.40 10.34 13.40
N ILE A 17 -5.59 9.37 13.01
CA ILE A 17 -6.08 8.02 12.70
C ILE A 17 -6.56 7.32 13.98
N LYS A 18 -5.84 7.45 15.11
CA LYS A 18 -6.23 6.83 16.38
C LYS A 18 -7.56 7.34 16.95
N GLN A 19 -8.01 8.53 16.56
CA GLN A 19 -9.34 9.03 16.94
C GLN A 19 -10.47 8.22 16.32
N VAL A 20 -10.26 7.64 15.15
CA VAL A 20 -11.26 6.85 14.42
C VAL A 20 -10.94 5.36 14.37
N ASP A 21 -9.70 4.99 14.63
CA ASP A 21 -9.18 3.62 14.65
C ASP A 21 -8.18 3.46 15.81
N PRO A 22 -8.67 3.24 17.04
CA PRO A 22 -7.82 3.24 18.24
C PRO A 22 -6.71 2.20 18.27
N LEU A 23 -6.83 1.12 17.46
CA LEU A 23 -5.84 0.06 17.37
C LEU A 23 -4.78 0.30 16.29
N PHE A 24 -4.88 1.40 15.55
CA PHE A 24 -3.85 1.77 14.58
C PHE A 24 -2.50 1.99 15.28
N ASP A 25 -1.45 1.45 14.69
CA ASP A 25 -0.08 1.53 15.20
C ASP A 25 0.83 1.93 14.03
N ASP A 26 1.38 3.12 14.08
CA ASP A 26 2.21 3.68 13.02
C ASP A 26 3.52 2.91 12.81
N ASP A 27 4.14 2.38 13.88
CA ASP A 27 5.35 1.58 13.77
C ASP A 27 5.08 0.25 13.05
N LYS A 28 3.98 -0.43 13.40
CA LYS A 28 3.56 -1.66 12.74
C LYS A 28 3.17 -1.41 11.28
N PHE A 29 2.41 -0.35 11.03
CA PHE A 29 2.05 0.04 9.67
C PHE A 29 3.29 0.34 8.84
N MET A 30 4.26 1.06 9.39
CA MET A 30 5.51 1.38 8.71
C MET A 30 6.36 0.14 8.43
N ALA A 31 6.46 -0.79 9.38
CA ALA A 31 7.16 -2.06 9.18
C ALA A 31 6.52 -2.86 8.04
N TRP A 32 5.19 -2.97 8.03
CA TRP A 32 4.43 -3.62 6.96
C TRP A 32 4.62 -2.92 5.61
N THR A 33 4.61 -1.60 5.56
CA THR A 33 4.84 -0.82 4.33
C THR A 33 6.22 -1.10 3.72
N LYS A 34 7.26 -1.21 4.55
CA LYS A 34 8.61 -1.59 4.09
C LYS A 34 8.63 -3.00 3.50
N GLU A 35 7.95 -3.95 4.15
CA GLU A 35 7.82 -5.33 3.63
C GLU A 35 7.06 -5.36 2.30
N VAL A 36 5.97 -4.61 2.16
CA VAL A 36 5.24 -4.46 0.89
C VAL A 36 6.16 -3.95 -0.19
N PHE A 37 6.91 -2.86 0.07
CA PHE A 37 7.84 -2.29 -0.91
C PHE A 37 8.89 -3.32 -1.36
N ILE A 38 9.52 -4.02 -0.44
CA ILE A 38 10.53 -5.05 -0.76
C ILE A 38 9.91 -6.20 -1.55
N THR A 39 8.70 -6.63 -1.18
CA THR A 39 7.97 -7.68 -1.90
C THR A 39 7.66 -7.27 -3.34
N LEU A 40 7.25 -6.03 -3.57
CA LEU A 40 7.05 -5.50 -4.92
C LEU A 40 8.34 -5.57 -5.77
N GLN A 41 9.44 -5.12 -5.21
CA GLN A 41 10.73 -5.11 -5.94
C GLN A 41 11.22 -6.53 -6.25
N ASN A 42 11.09 -7.45 -5.31
CA ASN A 42 11.47 -8.86 -5.51
C ASN A 42 10.57 -9.53 -6.56
N ALA A 43 9.25 -9.34 -6.49
CA ALA A 43 8.31 -9.86 -7.47
C ALA A 43 8.59 -9.33 -8.89
N TRP A 44 9.00 -8.06 -8.99
CA TRP A 44 9.40 -7.45 -10.24
C TRP A 44 10.65 -8.13 -10.84
N THR A 45 11.69 -8.29 -10.05
CA THR A 45 12.93 -8.97 -10.46
C THR A 45 12.69 -10.44 -10.83
N GLU A 46 11.87 -11.14 -10.06
CA GLU A 46 11.48 -12.54 -10.31
C GLU A 46 10.52 -12.69 -11.49
N ARG A 47 9.94 -11.62 -11.95
CA ARG A 47 8.90 -11.57 -13.00
C ARG A 47 7.66 -12.40 -12.65
N ASP A 48 7.34 -12.46 -11.35
CA ASP A 48 6.13 -13.11 -10.81
C ASP A 48 5.27 -12.08 -10.06
N TRP A 49 4.43 -11.36 -10.82
CA TRP A 49 3.61 -10.30 -10.27
C TRP A 49 2.45 -10.81 -9.41
N SER A 50 2.12 -12.10 -9.49
CA SER A 50 1.06 -12.69 -8.68
C SER A 50 1.30 -12.54 -7.16
N LYS A 51 2.55 -12.46 -6.74
CA LYS A 51 2.97 -12.29 -5.33
C LYS A 51 2.51 -10.97 -4.70
N VAL A 52 2.25 -9.95 -5.51
CA VAL A 52 1.84 -8.62 -5.01
C VAL A 52 0.34 -8.42 -5.03
N ARG A 53 -0.41 -9.39 -5.53
CA ARG A 53 -1.87 -9.30 -5.62
C ARG A 53 -2.55 -8.85 -4.31
N PRO A 54 -2.15 -9.34 -3.13
CA PRO A 54 -2.75 -8.93 -1.87
C PRO A 54 -2.49 -7.48 -1.47
N PHE A 55 -1.51 -6.81 -2.08
CA PHE A 55 -1.01 -5.50 -1.64
C PHE A 55 -1.43 -4.34 -2.52
N GLU A 56 -1.82 -4.61 -3.77
CA GLU A 56 -2.15 -3.56 -4.73
C GLU A 56 -3.64 -3.54 -5.07
N LYS A 57 -4.17 -2.33 -5.23
CA LYS A 57 -5.48 -2.14 -5.82
C LYS A 57 -5.48 -2.62 -7.28
N GLU A 58 -6.63 -3.11 -7.75
CA GLU A 58 -6.76 -3.78 -9.05
C GLU A 58 -6.17 -2.99 -10.22
N GLU A 59 -6.44 -1.68 -10.27
CA GLU A 59 -5.97 -0.83 -11.36
C GLU A 59 -4.44 -0.72 -11.38
N LEU A 60 -3.83 -0.55 -10.19
CA LEU A 60 -2.37 -0.47 -10.05
C LEU A 60 -1.72 -1.82 -10.37
N TYR A 61 -2.31 -2.91 -9.88
CA TYR A 61 -1.85 -4.26 -10.17
C TYR A 61 -1.79 -4.53 -11.68
N ARG A 62 -2.86 -4.21 -12.40
CA ARG A 62 -2.91 -4.39 -13.87
C ARG A 62 -1.91 -3.52 -14.60
N GLN A 63 -1.75 -2.28 -14.17
CA GLN A 63 -0.78 -1.35 -14.77
C GLN A 63 0.65 -1.89 -14.64
N HIS A 64 1.04 -2.34 -13.45
CA HIS A 64 2.35 -2.93 -13.22
C HIS A 64 2.52 -4.27 -13.95
N GLU A 65 1.50 -5.10 -13.99
CA GLU A 65 1.53 -6.37 -14.73
C GLU A 65 1.81 -6.13 -16.23
N ILE A 66 1.16 -5.14 -16.85
CA ILE A 66 1.38 -4.77 -18.25
C ILE A 66 2.82 -4.31 -18.46
N GLN A 67 3.35 -3.46 -17.59
CA GLN A 67 4.73 -2.99 -17.67
C GLN A 67 5.73 -4.14 -17.54
N LEU A 68 5.51 -5.06 -16.58
CA LEU A 68 6.38 -6.22 -16.40
C LEU A 68 6.34 -7.17 -17.60
N LYS A 69 5.18 -7.37 -18.22
CA LYS A 69 5.03 -8.15 -19.46
C LYS A 69 5.88 -7.59 -20.62
N GLN A 70 6.11 -6.28 -20.68
CA GLN A 70 6.99 -5.70 -21.69
C GLN A 70 8.45 -6.17 -21.50
N TYR A 71 8.95 -6.22 -20.27
CA TYR A 71 10.27 -6.76 -19.98
C TYR A 71 10.37 -8.24 -20.39
N ILE A 72 9.37 -9.04 -20.04
CA ILE A 72 9.31 -10.47 -20.39
C ILE A 72 9.31 -10.67 -21.90
N ASN A 73 8.48 -9.94 -22.62
CA ASN A 73 8.38 -10.02 -24.09
C ASN A 73 9.68 -9.61 -24.80
N ASN A 74 10.42 -8.68 -24.20
CA ASN A 74 11.71 -8.23 -24.71
C ASN A 74 12.88 -9.15 -24.30
N GLY A 75 12.64 -10.23 -23.56
CA GLY A 75 13.69 -11.10 -23.03
C GLY A 75 14.60 -10.39 -22.03
N GLN A 76 14.05 -9.46 -21.26
CA GLN A 76 14.79 -8.64 -20.31
C GLN A 76 14.39 -8.97 -18.87
N ILE A 77 15.35 -8.86 -17.95
CA ILE A 77 15.12 -8.90 -16.52
C ILE A 77 15.61 -7.59 -15.92
N ASN A 78 14.73 -6.88 -15.25
CA ASN A 78 15.14 -5.74 -14.42
C ASN A 78 15.48 -6.27 -13.02
N ILE A 79 16.74 -6.21 -12.67
CA ILE A 79 17.23 -6.67 -11.38
C ILE A 79 17.29 -5.49 -10.42
N ILE A 80 16.55 -5.62 -9.33
CA ILE A 80 16.58 -4.70 -8.19
C ILE A 80 17.07 -5.50 -7.01
N ASP A 81 18.21 -5.11 -6.46
CA ASP A 81 18.92 -5.85 -5.45
C ASP A 81 19.47 -4.95 -4.34
N ARG A 82 19.93 -5.54 -3.24
CA ARG A 82 20.50 -4.83 -2.09
C ARG A 82 19.62 -3.68 -1.58
N ILE A 83 18.30 -3.93 -1.52
CA ILE A 83 17.30 -2.95 -1.14
C ILE A 83 17.46 -2.62 0.34
N ASN A 84 17.65 -1.33 0.65
CA ASN A 84 17.67 -0.82 2.00
C ASN A 84 16.82 0.44 2.11
N VAL A 85 15.80 0.39 2.96
CA VAL A 85 14.96 1.54 3.28
C VAL A 85 15.67 2.35 4.36
N ASN A 86 16.29 3.48 3.94
CA ASN A 86 17.07 4.33 4.84
C ASN A 86 16.19 5.18 5.74
N GLN A 87 15.06 5.66 5.21
CA GLN A 87 14.11 6.51 5.92
C GLN A 87 12.71 6.26 5.39
N ALA A 88 11.72 6.26 6.30
CA ALA A 88 10.32 6.23 5.94
C ALA A 88 9.49 6.91 7.05
N TYR A 89 8.45 7.64 6.66
CA TYR A 89 7.54 8.30 7.59
C TYR A 89 6.16 8.55 6.95
N LEU A 90 5.15 8.78 7.79
CA LEU A 90 3.82 9.18 7.35
C LEU A 90 3.87 10.64 6.91
N HIS A 91 3.43 10.89 5.67
CA HIS A 91 3.55 12.19 5.04
C HIS A 91 2.23 12.94 4.93
N HIS A 92 1.15 12.24 4.54
CA HIS A 92 -0.16 12.84 4.34
C HIS A 92 -1.27 11.84 4.64
N TYR A 93 -2.33 12.31 5.28
CA TYR A 93 -3.54 11.55 5.56
C TYR A 93 -4.76 12.34 5.12
N GLU A 94 -5.59 11.74 4.28
CA GLU A 94 -6.87 12.29 3.85
C GLU A 94 -7.99 11.32 4.21
N ARG A 95 -9.07 11.84 4.79
CA ARG A 95 -10.29 11.10 5.08
C ARG A 95 -11.48 11.76 4.43
N THR A 96 -12.20 11.00 3.62
CA THR A 96 -13.50 11.37 3.03
C THR A 96 -14.61 10.50 3.63
N VAL A 97 -15.85 10.71 3.18
CA VAL A 97 -17.00 9.85 3.53
C VAL A 97 -16.82 8.41 3.04
N GLU A 98 -16.08 8.21 1.93
CA GLU A 98 -15.99 6.92 1.25
C GLU A 98 -14.67 6.19 1.51
N TYR A 99 -13.57 6.92 1.60
CA TYR A 99 -12.23 6.35 1.70
C TYR A 99 -11.31 7.16 2.61
N GLU A 100 -10.25 6.49 3.04
CA GLU A 100 -9.08 7.08 3.66
C GLU A 100 -7.87 6.83 2.76
N HIS A 101 -7.04 7.87 2.58
CA HIS A 101 -5.74 7.76 1.91
C HIS A 101 -4.62 8.10 2.88
N LEU A 102 -3.62 7.23 2.93
CA LEU A 102 -2.44 7.41 3.76
C LEU A 102 -1.18 7.36 2.89
N LYS A 103 -0.45 8.47 2.83
CA LYS A 103 0.79 8.57 2.04
C LYS A 103 2.00 8.39 2.94
N VAL A 104 2.88 7.51 2.49
CA VAL A 104 4.17 7.22 3.11
C VAL A 104 5.28 7.75 2.21
N TYR A 105 6.15 8.58 2.76
CA TYR A 105 7.43 8.88 2.13
C TYR A 105 8.44 7.80 2.45
N MET A 106 9.27 7.45 1.47
CA MET A 106 10.29 6.43 1.63
C MET A 106 11.55 6.80 0.85
N GLN A 107 12.70 6.77 1.51
CA GLN A 107 14.01 6.90 0.89
C GLN A 107 14.70 5.54 0.87
N VAL A 108 15.13 5.11 -0.31
CA VAL A 108 15.64 3.77 -0.55
C VAL A 108 16.98 3.83 -1.25
N ARG A 109 17.91 3.02 -0.79
CA ARG A 109 19.14 2.67 -1.51
C ARG A 109 18.98 1.27 -2.07
N MET A 110 19.30 1.08 -3.33
CA MET A 110 19.23 -0.21 -4.02
C MET A 110 20.18 -0.22 -5.21
N VAL A 111 20.34 -1.38 -5.82
CA VAL A 111 20.96 -1.51 -7.14
C VAL A 111 19.85 -1.79 -8.14
N ASP A 112 19.89 -1.10 -9.27
CA ASP A 112 18.87 -1.21 -10.33
C ASP A 112 19.55 -1.29 -11.70
N TYR A 113 19.42 -2.44 -12.35
CA TYR A 113 19.98 -2.65 -13.69
C TYR A 113 19.16 -3.65 -14.49
N ILE A 114 19.30 -3.63 -15.81
CA ILE A 114 18.59 -4.52 -16.74
C ILE A 114 19.59 -5.42 -17.43
N ILE A 115 19.28 -6.71 -17.49
CA ILE A 115 20.04 -7.72 -18.19
C ILE A 115 19.25 -8.38 -19.31
N ASP A 116 19.95 -8.89 -20.30
CA ASP A 116 19.39 -9.86 -21.24
C ASP A 116 19.16 -11.19 -20.55
N GLU A 117 17.98 -11.77 -20.73
CA GLU A 117 17.56 -13.00 -20.05
C GLU A 117 18.46 -14.20 -20.40
N LYS A 118 18.88 -14.31 -21.68
CA LYS A 118 19.62 -15.46 -22.18
C LYS A 118 21.14 -15.31 -21.96
N THR A 119 21.68 -14.15 -22.32
CA THR A 119 23.12 -13.91 -22.31
C THR A 119 23.64 -13.41 -20.97
N LYS A 120 22.74 -12.95 -20.10
CA LYS A 120 23.04 -12.29 -18.81
C LYS A 120 23.88 -11.01 -18.94
N LYS A 121 24.04 -10.49 -20.15
CA LYS A 121 24.70 -9.20 -20.38
C LYS A 121 23.89 -8.06 -19.78
N VAL A 122 24.57 -7.12 -19.12
CA VAL A 122 23.96 -5.86 -18.66
C VAL A 122 23.63 -5.00 -19.90
N LEU A 123 22.37 -4.64 -20.01
CA LEU A 123 21.84 -3.79 -21.08
C LEU A 123 21.72 -2.32 -20.65
N LYS A 124 21.40 -2.10 -19.37
CA LYS A 124 21.22 -0.77 -18.80
C LYS A 124 21.51 -0.80 -17.29
N GLY A 125 22.03 0.29 -16.76
CA GLY A 125 22.38 0.41 -15.32
C GLY A 125 23.76 -0.19 -15.04
N ASP A 126 24.08 -0.30 -13.74
CA ASP A 126 25.37 -0.75 -13.26
C ASP A 126 25.16 -1.64 -12.00
N PRO A 127 25.50 -2.95 -12.06
CA PRO A 127 25.30 -3.87 -10.93
C PRO A 127 26.17 -3.55 -9.70
N ASP A 128 27.23 -2.74 -9.87
CA ASP A 128 28.15 -2.39 -8.80
C ASP A 128 27.86 -1.02 -8.18
N LYS A 129 26.88 -0.30 -8.73
CA LYS A 129 26.56 1.07 -8.31
C LYS A 129 25.21 1.16 -7.58
N ASP A 130 25.26 1.66 -6.35
CA ASP A 130 24.04 2.00 -5.61
C ASP A 130 23.32 3.19 -6.26
N CYS A 131 22.00 3.12 -6.32
CA CYS A 131 21.12 4.23 -6.62
C CYS A 131 20.28 4.61 -5.40
N PHE A 132 19.98 5.89 -5.28
CA PHE A 132 19.18 6.45 -4.20
C PHE A 132 17.90 7.00 -4.78
N MET A 133 16.78 6.45 -4.33
CA MET A 133 15.46 6.80 -4.80
C MET A 133 14.59 7.30 -3.65
N GLN A 134 13.68 8.18 -3.97
CA GLN A 134 12.67 8.66 -3.05
C GLN A 134 11.29 8.37 -3.65
N TYR A 135 10.39 7.83 -2.84
CA TYR A 135 9.04 7.46 -3.27
C TYR A 135 7.98 8.04 -2.33
N ILE A 136 6.81 8.28 -2.89
CA ILE A 136 5.56 8.44 -2.14
C ILE A 136 4.69 7.24 -2.49
N LEU A 137 4.35 6.45 -1.48
CA LEU A 137 3.41 5.34 -1.57
C LEU A 137 2.06 5.82 -1.02
N THR A 138 1.00 5.69 -1.80
CA THR A 138 -0.35 6.03 -1.36
C THR A 138 -1.12 4.75 -1.09
N PHE A 139 -1.50 4.53 0.16
CA PHE A 139 -2.39 3.45 0.58
C PHE A 139 -3.82 3.97 0.70
N THR A 140 -4.78 3.11 0.43
CA THR A 140 -6.20 3.41 0.58
C THR A 140 -6.91 2.30 1.34
N ARG A 141 -7.95 2.68 2.09
CA ARG A 141 -8.96 1.77 2.63
C ARG A 141 -10.33 2.46 2.63
N LYS A 142 -11.39 1.68 2.72
CA LYS A 142 -12.74 2.20 2.88
C LYS A 142 -12.91 2.85 4.25
N THR A 143 -13.55 4.00 4.30
CA THR A 143 -13.85 4.69 5.56
C THR A 143 -14.73 3.81 6.45
N GLY A 144 -14.37 3.71 7.74
CA GLY A 144 -15.02 2.83 8.70
C GLY A 144 -14.38 1.46 8.86
N VAL A 145 -13.42 1.10 8.01
CA VAL A 145 -12.57 -0.10 8.24
C VAL A 145 -11.62 0.18 9.40
N LEU A 146 -11.54 -0.76 10.34
CA LEU A 146 -10.69 -0.65 11.52
C LEU A 146 -9.54 -1.66 11.47
N THR A 147 -8.46 -1.32 12.16
CA THR A 147 -7.34 -2.24 12.39
C THR A 147 -7.83 -3.48 13.16
N ASP A 148 -7.54 -4.66 12.61
CA ASP A 148 -7.89 -5.95 13.18
C ASP A 148 -6.61 -6.71 13.54
N LEU A 149 -6.32 -6.83 14.84
CA LEU A 149 -5.13 -7.51 15.35
C LEU A 149 -5.15 -9.03 15.06
N ALA A 150 -6.32 -9.63 14.87
CA ALA A 150 -6.43 -11.04 14.53
C ALA A 150 -5.93 -11.31 13.10
N LYS A 151 -6.10 -10.36 12.19
CA LYS A 151 -5.59 -10.45 10.81
C LYS A 151 -4.07 -10.29 10.73
N SER A 152 -3.47 -9.54 11.64
CA SER A 152 -2.02 -9.32 11.66
C SER A 152 -1.23 -10.53 12.14
N ASN A 153 -1.87 -11.44 12.90
CA ASN A 153 -1.25 -12.61 13.51
C ASN A 153 -1.55 -13.92 12.78
N ASN A 154 -2.56 -13.96 11.92
CA ASN A 154 -2.96 -15.14 11.16
C ASN A 154 -3.10 -14.79 9.68
N SER A 155 -2.43 -15.55 8.85
CA SER A 155 -2.61 -15.50 7.38
C SER A 155 -3.99 -15.97 6.92
N THR A 156 -4.89 -16.33 7.85
CA THR A 156 -6.24 -16.80 7.56
C THR A 156 -7.23 -15.65 7.77
N VAL A 157 -7.91 -15.27 6.70
CA VAL A 157 -8.95 -14.23 6.69
C VAL A 157 -10.27 -14.89 6.30
N SER A 158 -11.37 -14.51 6.94
CA SER A 158 -12.69 -14.92 6.44
C SER A 158 -12.97 -14.22 5.11
N CYS A 159 -13.32 -14.98 4.10
CA CYS A 159 -13.71 -14.42 2.81
C CYS A 159 -14.94 -13.51 2.99
N PRO A 160 -14.88 -12.25 2.56
CA PRO A 160 -15.99 -11.31 2.75
C PRO A 160 -17.21 -11.66 1.90
N HIS A 161 -17.04 -12.48 0.86
CA HIS A 161 -18.14 -12.89 -0.02
C HIS A 161 -18.84 -14.17 0.44
N CYS A 162 -18.09 -15.19 0.85
CA CYS A 162 -18.67 -16.48 1.21
C CYS A 162 -18.47 -16.90 2.68
N GLY A 163 -17.76 -16.10 3.48
CA GLY A 163 -17.50 -16.37 4.89
C GLY A 163 -16.48 -17.49 5.16
N ALA A 164 -16.02 -18.20 4.14
CA ALA A 164 -15.07 -19.29 4.31
C ALA A 164 -13.73 -18.78 4.87
N PRO A 165 -13.10 -19.52 5.82
CA PRO A 165 -11.75 -19.22 6.24
C PRO A 165 -10.80 -19.46 5.05
N THR A 166 -10.13 -18.42 4.60
CA THR A 166 -9.18 -18.50 3.50
C THR A 166 -7.86 -17.89 3.88
N GLN A 167 -6.78 -18.48 3.43
CA GLN A 167 -5.48 -17.83 3.51
C GLN A 167 -5.40 -16.80 2.38
N ILE A 168 -4.81 -15.63 2.66
CA ILE A 168 -4.43 -14.72 1.61
C ILE A 168 -3.29 -15.40 0.84
N THR A 169 -3.69 -16.15 -0.19
CA THR A 169 -2.75 -16.80 -1.08
C THR A 169 -2.12 -15.76 -2.01
N SER A 170 -1.02 -16.13 -2.63
CA SER A 170 -0.35 -15.32 -3.67
C SER A 170 -1.28 -14.90 -4.83
N SER A 171 -2.46 -15.51 -4.96
CA SER A 171 -3.45 -15.14 -5.98
C SER A 171 -4.41 -14.02 -5.54
N GLY A 172 -4.43 -13.66 -4.24
CA GLY A 172 -5.37 -12.69 -3.68
C GLY A 172 -6.84 -13.07 -3.83
N LYS A 173 -7.12 -14.34 -4.14
CA LYS A 173 -8.46 -14.87 -4.37
C LYS A 173 -8.85 -15.86 -3.28
N CYS A 174 -10.13 -15.89 -2.95
CA CYS A 174 -10.68 -16.93 -2.11
C CYS A 174 -10.61 -18.29 -2.82
N GLU A 175 -10.05 -19.29 -2.15
CA GLU A 175 -9.93 -20.65 -2.69
C GLU A 175 -11.30 -21.32 -2.93
N TYR A 176 -12.33 -20.90 -2.20
CA TYR A 176 -13.66 -21.50 -2.26
C TYR A 176 -14.58 -20.88 -3.31
N CYS A 177 -14.59 -19.54 -3.43
CA CYS A 177 -15.53 -18.87 -4.32
C CYS A 177 -14.86 -18.04 -5.43
N GLY A 178 -13.52 -17.94 -5.45
CA GLY A 178 -12.79 -17.17 -6.43
C GLY A 178 -12.87 -15.63 -6.27
N PHE A 179 -13.54 -15.16 -5.22
CA PHE A 179 -13.68 -13.72 -4.97
C PHE A 179 -12.33 -13.09 -4.72
N ILE A 180 -12.09 -11.90 -5.29
CA ILE A 180 -10.85 -11.13 -5.07
C ILE A 180 -10.97 -10.40 -3.74
N ILE A 181 -10.07 -10.72 -2.80
CA ILE A 181 -10.14 -10.25 -1.40
C ILE A 181 -9.46 -8.89 -1.23
N THR A 182 -8.67 -8.45 -2.17
CA THR A 182 -7.77 -7.29 -2.05
C THR A 182 -8.34 -6.07 -2.72
N THR A 183 -9.16 -5.32 -2.00
CA THR A 183 -9.87 -4.19 -2.62
C THR A 183 -9.76 -2.88 -1.85
N GLY A 184 -9.05 -2.85 -0.72
CA GLY A 184 -9.09 -1.71 0.20
C GLY A 184 -10.40 -1.59 0.98
N GLU A 185 -11.34 -2.53 0.78
CA GLU A 185 -12.62 -2.56 1.50
C GLU A 185 -12.49 -3.17 2.89
N TYR A 186 -11.39 -3.88 3.15
CA TYR A 186 -11.19 -4.65 4.38
C TYR A 186 -9.88 -4.34 5.09
N ASP A 187 -8.93 -3.69 4.40
CA ASP A 187 -7.64 -3.27 4.94
C ASP A 187 -6.96 -2.25 4.01
N TRP A 188 -5.79 -1.74 4.41
CA TRP A 188 -4.98 -0.89 3.57
C TRP A 188 -4.44 -1.65 2.37
N VAL A 189 -4.59 -1.07 1.17
CA VAL A 189 -3.96 -1.55 -0.07
C VAL A 189 -3.26 -0.40 -0.78
N LEU A 190 -2.21 -0.72 -1.53
CA LEU A 190 -1.46 0.26 -2.30
C LEU A 190 -2.28 0.72 -3.51
N LEU A 191 -2.55 2.01 -3.56
CA LEU A 191 -3.28 2.69 -4.63
C LEU A 191 -2.33 3.29 -5.67
N ASN A 192 -1.17 3.80 -5.23
CA ASN A 192 -0.19 4.44 -6.09
C ASN A 192 1.21 4.37 -5.47
N ILE A 193 2.21 4.34 -6.32
CA ILE A 193 3.63 4.52 -5.98
C ILE A 193 4.25 5.42 -7.03
N GLU A 194 4.90 6.49 -6.59
CA GLU A 194 5.53 7.46 -7.48
C GLU A 194 6.88 7.93 -6.95
N ALA A 195 7.83 8.11 -7.86
CA ALA A 195 9.13 8.67 -7.51
C ALA A 195 9.04 10.18 -7.28
N VAL A 196 9.70 10.65 -6.23
CA VAL A 196 9.86 12.09 -5.98
C VAL A 196 10.90 12.65 -6.96
N LYS A 197 10.44 13.49 -7.87
CA LYS A 197 11.24 14.07 -8.96
C LYS A 197 10.91 15.54 -9.15
N PRO A 198 11.77 16.32 -9.83
CA PRO A 198 11.47 17.71 -10.16
C PRO A 198 10.13 17.85 -10.88
N GLY A 199 9.31 18.80 -10.43
CA GLY A 199 7.96 19.04 -10.99
C GLY A 199 6.84 18.21 -10.33
N LEU A 200 7.14 17.25 -9.45
CA LEU A 200 6.12 16.61 -8.65
C LEU A 200 5.56 17.62 -7.64
N HIS A 201 4.24 17.79 -7.65
CA HIS A 201 3.56 18.55 -6.60
C HIS A 201 3.45 17.72 -5.33
N VAL A 202 3.98 18.25 -4.24
CA VAL A 202 3.93 17.61 -2.91
C VAL A 202 2.99 18.40 -2.01
N ASP A 203 1.95 17.75 -1.53
CA ASP A 203 1.02 18.35 -0.57
C ASP A 203 1.58 18.17 0.87
N ASN A 204 2.09 19.27 1.42
CA ASN A 204 2.65 19.31 2.78
C ASN A 204 1.62 19.82 3.82
N THR A 205 0.33 19.58 3.63
CA THR A 205 -0.70 19.90 4.64
C THR A 205 -0.75 18.92 5.80
N GLY A 206 -0.29 17.69 5.59
CA GLY A 206 -0.22 16.62 6.58
C GLY A 206 -1.55 15.92 6.79
N VAL A 207 -2.51 16.53 7.46
CA VAL A 207 -3.83 15.94 7.75
C VAL A 207 -4.93 16.75 7.09
N PHE A 208 -5.80 16.08 6.34
CA PHE A 208 -6.99 16.67 5.75
C PHE A 208 -8.20 15.75 5.94
N ILE A 209 -9.17 16.21 6.74
CA ILE A 209 -10.42 15.49 6.98
C ILE A 209 -11.56 16.32 6.40
N HIS A 210 -12.27 15.75 5.44
CA HIS A 210 -13.42 16.41 4.82
C HIS A 210 -14.54 16.62 5.86
N PRO A 211 -15.20 17.78 5.88
CA PRO A 211 -16.25 18.07 6.86
C PRO A 211 -17.33 16.99 6.93
N ASP A 212 -17.74 16.46 5.77
CA ASP A 212 -18.78 15.43 5.67
C ASP A 212 -18.33 14.07 6.23
N ALA A 213 -17.03 13.84 6.38
CA ALA A 213 -16.49 12.60 6.96
C ALA A 213 -16.76 12.50 8.48
N TYR A 214 -17.04 13.61 9.15
CA TYR A 214 -17.46 13.63 10.56
C TYR A 214 -18.97 13.38 10.74
N ALA A 215 -19.80 13.77 9.77
CA ALA A 215 -21.26 13.69 9.89
C ALA A 215 -21.81 12.25 9.94
N LYS A 216 -21.02 11.24 9.48
CA LYS A 216 -21.44 9.84 9.52
C LYS A 216 -21.28 9.16 10.87
N THR A 217 -20.36 9.62 11.71
CA THR A 217 -20.16 9.04 13.05
C THR A 217 -21.34 9.32 13.99
N ASP A 218 -22.00 10.46 13.83
CA ASP A 218 -23.17 10.83 14.65
C ASP A 218 -24.46 10.14 14.21
N ALA A 219 -24.55 9.74 12.94
CA ALA A 219 -25.73 9.08 12.37
C ALA A 219 -25.75 7.55 12.60
N ASP A 220 -24.60 6.93 12.73
CA ASP A 220 -24.50 5.49 13.03
C ASP A 220 -24.74 5.19 14.51
N ASP A 221 -24.35 6.09 15.41
CA ASP A 221 -24.65 5.99 16.84
C ASP A 221 -26.15 6.18 17.15
N ALA A 222 -26.87 6.99 16.35
CA ALA A 222 -28.30 7.17 16.49
C ALA A 222 -29.13 5.96 16.05
N LYS A 223 -28.61 5.10 15.17
CA LYS A 223 -29.31 3.89 14.73
C LYS A 223 -29.11 2.69 15.66
N ASN A 224 -28.06 2.70 16.48
CA ASN A 224 -27.83 1.64 17.47
C ASN A 224 -28.43 1.95 18.85
N GLY A 225 -29.02 3.12 19.05
CA GLY A 225 -29.66 3.55 20.31
C GLY A 225 -31.17 3.28 20.45
N GLY A 226 -31.80 2.70 19.45
CA GLY A 226 -33.25 2.55 19.37
C GLY A 226 -33.76 1.12 19.36
N ASP A 227 -33.42 0.29 20.35
CA ASP A 227 -34.29 -0.85 20.68
C ASP A 227 -33.99 -1.40 22.09
N ARG A 228 -34.40 -0.65 23.08
CA ARG A 228 -34.62 -1.16 24.44
C ARG A 228 -35.77 -0.41 25.06
N ASN A 229 -36.98 -0.81 24.71
CA ASN A 229 -38.10 -0.73 25.64
C ASN A 229 -39.23 -1.66 25.22
N ASP A 230 -39.75 -2.30 26.26
CA ASP A 230 -41.08 -2.90 26.42
C ASP A 230 -41.21 -4.37 25.99
N VAL A 231 -41.27 -5.32 26.85
CA VAL A 231 -42.17 -5.65 27.95
C VAL A 231 -41.56 -6.82 28.76
#